data_5e705df601acb083f0ed628b1bf997e6
#
_entry.id   5e705df601acb083f0ed628b1bf997e6
#
_cell.length_a   1.000
_cell.length_b   1.000
_cell.length_c   1.000
_cell.angle_alpha   90.00
_cell.angle_beta   90.00
_cell.angle_gamma   90.00
#
_symmetry.space_group_name_H-M   'P 1'
#
loop_
_entity.id
_entity.type
_entity.pdbx_description
1 polymer ?
#
loop_
_entity_poly.entity_id
_entity_poly.type
_entity_poly.pdbx_seq_one_letter_code
_entity_poly.pdbx_strand_id
1 'polypeptide(L)'
;MTLVKRVNLEPAFVIHTRAFKETSLLVDLFTKNLGRINVVAKGARRPKSPLRSVLTPASLLAISFSGKSELKNLNACELLNHYSISMPLSFNSIVYVNELLIKATEKEDPHVEIFNQYQSLCEGLSGKKERIEIEVLLRSFELILLQELGYGIDLSFESISGNKIKPKDKYMFDPSLGFNKVQTDSIKSNGIFLGKDILNFSSGDLTEEDSRLASKKIMRLALDYHLGNKSLNIRKYLSKE
;
A
#
# COMPACT_ATOMS: atom_id res chain seq x y z
N MET A 1 -33.24 1.07 -22.73
CA MET A 1 -31.88 1.00 -23.31
C MET A 1 -30.87 1.31 -22.20
N THR A 2 -30.16 0.34 -21.65
CA THR A 2 -29.28 0.57 -20.53
C THR A 2 -27.94 1.08 -21.07
N LEU A 3 -27.61 2.35 -20.80
CA LEU A 3 -26.37 2.99 -21.26
C LEU A 3 -25.15 2.20 -20.76
N VAL A 4 -24.32 1.73 -21.70
CA VAL A 4 -23.01 1.14 -21.37
C VAL A 4 -22.16 2.25 -20.75
N LYS A 5 -21.79 2.11 -19.47
CA LYS A 5 -20.90 3.08 -18.83
C LYS A 5 -19.54 2.99 -19.53
N ARG A 6 -19.15 4.04 -20.22
CA ARG A 6 -17.84 4.17 -20.86
C ARG A 6 -17.03 5.23 -20.11
N VAL A 7 -15.81 4.90 -19.79
CA VAL A 7 -14.84 5.80 -19.17
C VAL A 7 -13.67 5.94 -20.11
N ASN A 8 -13.15 7.17 -20.26
CA ASN A 8 -12.05 7.47 -21.14
C ASN A 8 -10.91 8.12 -20.34
N LEU A 9 -9.67 7.71 -20.65
CA LEU A 9 -8.44 8.28 -20.18
C LEU A 9 -8.33 8.39 -18.65
N GLU A 10 -8.85 7.42 -17.92
CA GLU A 10 -8.75 7.36 -16.46
C GLU A 10 -7.33 6.97 -16.05
N PRO A 11 -6.66 7.75 -15.17
CA PRO A 11 -5.36 7.39 -14.63
C PRO A 11 -5.47 6.13 -13.75
N ALA A 12 -4.59 5.16 -13.98
CA ALA A 12 -4.61 3.89 -13.28
C ALA A 12 -3.23 3.27 -13.13
N PHE A 13 -3.00 2.60 -12.01
CA PHE A 13 -1.88 1.70 -11.82
C PHE A 13 -2.30 0.24 -11.96
N VAL A 14 -1.41 -0.57 -12.56
CA VAL A 14 -1.57 -2.02 -12.55
C VAL A 14 -1.10 -2.56 -11.20
N ILE A 15 -2.01 -3.16 -10.43
CA ILE A 15 -1.67 -3.76 -9.12
C ILE A 15 -1.57 -5.28 -9.17
N HIS A 16 -2.33 -5.94 -10.06
CA HIS A 16 -2.21 -7.39 -10.25
C HIS A 16 -2.68 -7.80 -11.64
N THR A 17 -2.08 -8.86 -12.17
CA THR A 17 -2.48 -9.46 -13.45
C THR A 17 -2.54 -10.98 -13.33
N ARG A 18 -3.51 -11.60 -14.01
CA ARG A 18 -3.60 -13.06 -14.12
C ARG A 18 -4.09 -13.49 -15.50
N ALA A 19 -3.66 -14.67 -15.92
CA ALA A 19 -4.11 -15.25 -17.17
C ALA A 19 -5.64 -15.43 -17.17
N PHE A 20 -6.28 -15.04 -18.27
CA PHE A 20 -7.72 -15.18 -18.48
C PHE A 20 -8.03 -15.67 -19.90
N LYS A 21 -8.74 -16.79 -20.03
CA LYS A 21 -8.95 -17.47 -21.30
C LYS A 21 -7.60 -17.72 -22.01
N GLU A 22 -7.60 -17.97 -23.32
CA GLU A 22 -6.41 -18.33 -24.07
C GLU A 22 -5.42 -17.17 -24.24
N THR A 23 -5.90 -15.98 -24.60
CA THR A 23 -5.06 -14.84 -25.02
C THR A 23 -5.24 -13.57 -24.21
N SER A 24 -6.12 -13.56 -23.21
CA SER A 24 -6.46 -12.38 -22.42
C SER A 24 -5.74 -12.36 -21.08
N LEU A 25 -5.67 -11.17 -20.48
CA LEU A 25 -5.33 -10.96 -19.07
C LEU A 25 -6.58 -10.44 -18.33
N LEU A 26 -6.78 -10.89 -17.13
CA LEU A 26 -7.56 -10.18 -16.14
C LEU A 26 -6.60 -9.27 -15.39
N VAL A 27 -6.93 -7.98 -15.34
CA VAL A 27 -6.08 -6.95 -14.76
C VAL A 27 -6.83 -6.26 -13.63
N ASP A 28 -6.24 -6.25 -12.46
CA ASP A 28 -6.68 -5.45 -11.33
C ASP A 28 -5.99 -4.10 -11.41
N LEU A 29 -6.77 -3.04 -11.53
CA LEU A 29 -6.31 -1.67 -11.66
C LEU A 29 -6.71 -0.86 -10.44
N PHE A 30 -5.79 -0.03 -9.94
CA PHE A 30 -6.08 1.00 -8.97
C PHE A 30 -6.17 2.33 -9.70
N THR A 31 -7.38 2.86 -9.83
CA THR A 31 -7.67 4.09 -10.58
C THR A 31 -7.75 5.28 -9.64
N LYS A 32 -7.46 6.46 -10.17
CA LYS A 32 -7.47 7.70 -9.38
C LYS A 32 -8.87 8.09 -8.91
N ASN A 33 -9.85 8.05 -9.82
CA ASN A 33 -11.17 8.62 -9.58
C ASN A 33 -12.29 7.59 -9.40
N LEU A 34 -12.00 6.29 -9.61
CA LEU A 34 -13.00 5.23 -9.60
C LEU A 34 -12.64 4.07 -8.67
N GLY A 35 -11.55 4.19 -7.89
CA GLY A 35 -11.09 3.14 -6.99
C GLY A 35 -10.54 1.91 -7.72
N ARG A 36 -10.60 0.74 -7.09
CA ARG A 36 -10.13 -0.50 -7.70
C ARG A 36 -11.16 -1.07 -8.68
N ILE A 37 -10.72 -1.42 -9.88
CA ILE A 37 -11.56 -2.06 -10.90
C ILE A 37 -10.87 -3.28 -11.50
N ASN A 38 -11.68 -4.21 -12.00
CA ASN A 38 -11.21 -5.36 -12.75
C ASN A 38 -11.55 -5.20 -14.24
N VAL A 39 -10.54 -5.37 -15.10
CA VAL A 39 -10.75 -5.30 -16.56
C VAL A 39 -10.20 -6.53 -17.28
N VAL A 40 -10.86 -6.90 -18.37
CA VAL A 40 -10.33 -7.90 -19.32
C VAL A 40 -9.55 -7.18 -20.41
N ALA A 41 -8.26 -7.44 -20.49
CA ALA A 41 -7.39 -7.00 -21.59
C ALA A 41 -7.33 -8.11 -22.66
N LYS A 42 -8.18 -8.01 -23.68
CA LYS A 42 -8.26 -9.02 -24.75
C LYS A 42 -6.99 -9.03 -25.59
N GLY A 43 -6.46 -10.20 -25.86
CA GLY A 43 -5.26 -10.38 -26.71
C GLY A 43 -3.96 -9.93 -26.04
N ALA A 44 -3.96 -9.53 -24.77
CA ALA A 44 -2.77 -9.04 -24.05
C ALA A 44 -1.65 -10.10 -23.95
N ARG A 45 -1.99 -11.40 -23.99
CA ARG A 45 -1.04 -12.50 -23.93
C ARG A 45 -0.49 -12.94 -25.29
N ARG A 46 -0.97 -12.37 -26.40
CA ARG A 46 -0.44 -12.68 -27.72
C ARG A 46 1.03 -12.26 -27.81
N PRO A 47 1.90 -13.02 -28.52
CA PRO A 47 3.36 -12.74 -28.56
C PRO A 47 3.74 -11.31 -28.97
N LYS A 48 2.98 -10.71 -29.89
CA LYS A 48 3.22 -9.35 -30.42
C LYS A 48 2.27 -8.29 -29.81
N SER A 49 1.65 -8.57 -28.67
CA SER A 49 0.71 -7.63 -28.05
C SER A 49 1.46 -6.47 -27.39
N PRO A 50 1.16 -5.21 -27.75
CA PRO A 50 1.74 -4.04 -27.09
C PRO A 50 1.29 -3.93 -25.62
N LEU A 51 0.15 -4.52 -25.27
CA LEU A 51 -0.38 -4.51 -23.89
C LEU A 51 0.51 -5.31 -22.93
N ARG A 52 1.28 -6.28 -23.42
CA ARG A 52 2.11 -7.14 -22.57
C ARG A 52 3.21 -6.37 -21.84
N SER A 53 3.80 -5.36 -22.47
CA SER A 53 4.88 -4.56 -21.89
C SER A 53 4.38 -3.46 -20.96
N VAL A 54 3.15 -3.00 -21.11
CA VAL A 54 2.62 -1.88 -20.33
C VAL A 54 1.74 -2.33 -19.15
N LEU A 55 1.11 -3.52 -19.22
CA LEU A 55 0.29 -4.07 -18.15
C LEU A 55 1.15 -4.78 -17.09
N THR A 56 2.07 -4.04 -16.49
CA THR A 56 3.00 -4.50 -15.46
C THR A 56 2.89 -3.64 -14.20
N PRO A 57 3.22 -4.17 -13.01
CA PRO A 57 3.24 -3.37 -11.78
C PRO A 57 4.09 -2.10 -11.94
N ALA A 58 3.74 -1.04 -11.20
CA ALA A 58 4.37 0.29 -11.26
C ALA A 58 4.27 1.01 -12.62
N SER A 59 3.39 0.55 -13.54
CA SER A 59 3.04 1.31 -14.74
C SER A 59 1.85 2.21 -14.46
N LEU A 60 2.02 3.51 -14.68
CA LEU A 60 0.93 4.49 -14.68
C LEU A 60 0.38 4.60 -16.08
N LEU A 61 -0.91 4.36 -16.24
CA LEU A 61 -1.61 4.25 -17.50
C LEU A 61 -2.76 5.25 -17.57
N ALA A 62 -3.08 5.74 -18.78
CA ALA A 62 -4.38 6.30 -19.10
C ALA A 62 -5.22 5.19 -19.75
N ILE A 63 -6.27 4.78 -19.08
CA ILE A 63 -7.11 3.66 -19.53
C ILE A 63 -8.49 4.12 -19.98
N SER A 64 -9.00 3.49 -21.03
CA SER A 64 -10.40 3.60 -21.43
C SER A 64 -11.05 2.23 -21.35
N PHE A 65 -12.23 2.16 -20.73
CA PHE A 65 -12.91 0.89 -20.55
C PHE A 65 -14.43 1.04 -20.67
N SER A 66 -15.13 -0.08 -20.83
CA SER A 66 -16.58 -0.13 -20.90
C SER A 66 -17.12 -1.38 -20.21
N GLY A 67 -18.36 -1.29 -19.76
CA GLY A 67 -19.10 -2.38 -19.12
C GLY A 67 -19.88 -1.90 -17.89
N LYS A 68 -20.96 -2.65 -17.55
CA LYS A 68 -21.78 -2.38 -16.37
C LYS A 68 -21.54 -3.37 -15.26
N SER A 69 -21.06 -4.57 -15.62
CA SER A 69 -20.71 -5.60 -14.65
C SER A 69 -19.43 -5.24 -13.90
N GLU A 70 -19.19 -5.90 -12.81
CA GLU A 70 -17.95 -5.82 -12.03
C GLU A 70 -16.70 -6.02 -12.92
N LEU A 71 -16.78 -6.97 -13.85
CA LEU A 71 -15.73 -7.22 -14.83
C LEU A 71 -15.95 -6.39 -16.09
N LYS A 72 -15.08 -5.39 -16.30
CA LYS A 72 -15.16 -4.44 -17.42
C LYS A 72 -14.28 -4.89 -18.60
N ASN A 73 -14.45 -4.30 -19.77
CA ASN A 73 -13.58 -4.52 -20.93
C ASN A 73 -12.62 -3.34 -21.10
N LEU A 74 -11.32 -3.62 -21.15
CA LEU A 74 -10.31 -2.63 -21.51
C LEU A 74 -10.41 -2.34 -23.01
N ASN A 75 -10.68 -1.08 -23.38
CA ASN A 75 -10.86 -0.64 -24.77
C ASN A 75 -9.58 0.00 -25.32
N ALA A 76 -8.90 0.82 -24.50
CA ALA A 76 -7.62 1.46 -24.83
C ALA A 76 -6.77 1.59 -23.57
N CYS A 77 -5.47 1.64 -23.78
CA CYS A 77 -4.47 1.77 -22.74
C CYS A 77 -3.26 2.50 -23.30
N GLU A 78 -2.90 3.63 -22.70
CA GLU A 78 -1.73 4.42 -23.04
C GLU A 78 -0.79 4.47 -21.82
N LEU A 79 0.50 4.28 -22.03
CA LEU A 79 1.50 4.38 -20.97
C LEU A 79 1.79 5.86 -20.72
N LEU A 80 1.48 6.34 -19.51
CA LEU A 80 1.82 7.69 -19.05
C LEU A 80 3.23 7.73 -18.44
N ASN A 81 3.55 6.75 -17.60
CA ASN A 81 4.87 6.59 -17.01
C ASN A 81 5.13 5.14 -16.61
N HIS A 82 6.39 4.75 -16.60
CA HIS A 82 6.84 3.46 -16.07
C HIS A 82 7.98 3.68 -15.09
N TYR A 83 7.73 3.38 -13.82
CA TYR A 83 8.74 3.48 -12.78
C TYR A 83 9.61 2.24 -12.80
N SER A 84 10.90 2.43 -13.11
CA SER A 84 11.87 1.33 -13.24
C SER A 84 12.28 0.81 -11.86
N ILE A 85 11.64 -0.25 -11.40
CA ILE A 85 11.89 -0.89 -10.12
C ILE A 85 12.64 -2.19 -10.35
N SER A 86 13.97 -2.11 -10.35
CA SER A 86 14.87 -3.22 -10.69
C SER A 86 15.48 -3.93 -9.47
N MET A 87 15.56 -3.25 -8.33
CA MET A 87 16.10 -3.84 -7.09
C MET A 87 15.13 -4.86 -6.49
N PRO A 88 15.59 -6.05 -6.07
CA PRO A 88 14.71 -7.08 -5.52
C PRO A 88 13.87 -6.60 -4.34
N LEU A 89 14.46 -5.87 -3.39
CA LEU A 89 13.76 -5.35 -2.22
C LEU A 89 12.70 -4.31 -2.62
N SER A 90 13.01 -3.39 -3.55
CA SER A 90 12.05 -2.41 -4.07
C SER A 90 10.90 -3.10 -4.80
N PHE A 91 11.17 -4.14 -5.60
CA PHE A 91 10.15 -4.91 -6.29
C PHE A 91 9.24 -5.66 -5.31
N ASN A 92 9.82 -6.34 -4.31
CA ASN A 92 9.06 -7.01 -3.26
C ASN A 92 8.18 -6.01 -2.47
N SER A 93 8.66 -4.77 -2.29
CA SER A 93 7.90 -3.69 -1.65
C SER A 93 6.68 -3.29 -2.47
N ILE A 94 6.79 -3.18 -3.80
CA ILE A 94 5.61 -2.93 -4.68
C ILE A 94 4.62 -4.10 -4.62
N VAL A 95 5.10 -5.34 -4.65
CA VAL A 95 4.22 -6.52 -4.54
C VAL A 95 3.50 -6.52 -3.18
N TYR A 96 4.20 -6.14 -2.10
CA TYR A 96 3.60 -5.99 -0.77
C TYR A 96 2.51 -4.93 -0.75
N VAL A 97 2.79 -3.75 -1.28
CA VAL A 97 1.82 -2.64 -1.29
C VAL A 97 0.62 -2.98 -2.18
N ASN A 98 0.83 -3.65 -3.31
CA ASN A 98 -0.26 -4.11 -4.17
C ASN A 98 -1.18 -5.11 -3.45
N GLU A 99 -0.60 -6.08 -2.72
CA GLU A 99 -1.39 -7.01 -1.91
C GLU A 99 -2.13 -6.28 -0.79
N LEU A 100 -1.50 -5.28 -0.18
CA LEU A 100 -2.10 -4.44 0.85
C LEU A 100 -3.30 -3.67 0.31
N LEU A 101 -3.17 -2.99 -0.83
CA LEU A 101 -4.27 -2.29 -1.51
C LEU A 101 -5.44 -3.22 -1.82
N ILE A 102 -5.16 -4.42 -2.36
CA ILE A 102 -6.20 -5.39 -2.69
C ILE A 102 -7.01 -5.81 -1.46
N LYS A 103 -6.36 -5.90 -0.30
CA LYS A 103 -7.01 -6.35 0.94
C LYS A 103 -7.66 -5.23 1.75
N ALA A 104 -7.13 -4.02 1.63
CA ALA A 104 -7.53 -2.87 2.44
C ALA A 104 -8.64 -2.03 1.81
N THR A 105 -8.74 -1.99 0.46
CA THR A 105 -9.71 -1.13 -0.22
C THR A 105 -10.81 -1.93 -0.89
N GLU A 106 -12.02 -1.36 -0.96
CA GLU A 106 -13.14 -1.95 -1.69
C GLU A 106 -13.05 -1.63 -3.19
N LYS A 107 -13.84 -2.36 -3.99
CA LYS A 107 -13.95 -2.09 -5.43
C LYS A 107 -14.84 -0.90 -5.68
N GLU A 108 -14.47 -0.11 -6.70
CA GLU A 108 -15.23 1.07 -7.14
C GLU A 108 -15.39 2.13 -6.02
N ASP A 109 -14.50 2.11 -5.03
CA ASP A 109 -14.40 3.10 -3.96
C ASP A 109 -13.11 3.92 -4.16
N PRO A 110 -13.22 5.20 -4.57
CA PRO A 110 -12.07 6.03 -4.90
C PRO A 110 -11.37 6.57 -3.66
N HIS A 111 -10.05 6.44 -3.63
CA HIS A 111 -9.15 7.00 -2.62
C HIS A 111 -8.03 7.78 -3.32
N VAL A 112 -8.29 9.04 -3.64
CA VAL A 112 -7.36 9.88 -4.42
C VAL A 112 -6.03 10.06 -3.70
N GLU A 113 -6.04 10.21 -2.37
CA GLU A 113 -4.83 10.42 -1.60
C GLU A 113 -3.97 9.14 -1.55
N ILE A 114 -4.58 7.97 -1.39
CA ILE A 114 -3.87 6.68 -1.49
C ILE A 114 -3.27 6.51 -2.90
N PHE A 115 -3.99 6.95 -3.95
CA PHE A 115 -3.46 6.89 -5.32
C PHE A 115 -2.22 7.78 -5.49
N ASN A 116 -2.28 9.02 -5.00
CA ASN A 116 -1.15 9.96 -5.04
C ASN A 116 0.04 9.41 -4.25
N GLN A 117 -0.19 8.85 -3.08
CA GLN A 117 0.85 8.25 -2.25
C GLN A 117 1.45 6.99 -2.89
N TYR A 118 0.65 6.18 -3.58
CA TYR A 118 1.15 5.04 -4.36
C TYR A 118 2.05 5.50 -5.51
N GLN A 119 1.69 6.59 -6.19
CA GLN A 119 2.53 7.19 -7.21
C GLN A 119 3.87 7.66 -6.64
N SER A 120 3.86 8.39 -5.52
CA SER A 120 5.07 8.85 -4.82
C SER A 120 5.93 7.69 -4.37
N LEU A 121 5.31 6.60 -3.90
CA LEU A 121 6.02 5.36 -3.54
C LEU A 121 6.72 4.73 -4.75
N CYS A 122 6.04 4.60 -5.90
CA CYS A 122 6.62 4.06 -7.13
C CYS A 122 7.82 4.90 -7.60
N GLU A 123 7.69 6.22 -7.54
CA GLU A 123 8.75 7.16 -7.86
C GLU A 123 9.93 7.01 -6.89
N GLY A 124 9.65 7.00 -5.59
CA GLY A 124 10.65 6.83 -4.54
C GLY A 124 11.39 5.49 -4.61
N LEU A 125 10.75 4.40 -5.03
CA LEU A 125 11.36 3.08 -5.17
C LEU A 125 12.14 2.89 -6.48
N SER A 126 12.07 3.85 -7.41
CA SER A 126 12.80 3.77 -8.68
C SER A 126 14.31 3.95 -8.48
N GLY A 127 15.10 3.23 -9.31
CA GLY A 127 16.56 3.27 -9.26
C GLY A 127 17.15 2.48 -8.08
N LYS A 128 18.40 2.82 -7.72
CA LYS A 128 19.06 2.24 -6.53
C LYS A 128 18.58 2.93 -5.27
N LYS A 129 18.21 2.14 -4.28
CA LYS A 129 17.74 2.60 -2.98
C LYS A 129 18.42 1.84 -1.85
N GLU A 130 18.80 2.56 -0.82
CA GLU A 130 19.22 1.94 0.44
C GLU A 130 18.01 1.34 1.17
N ARG A 131 18.26 0.31 1.97
CA ARG A 131 17.19 -0.37 2.73
C ARG A 131 16.39 0.60 3.60
N ILE A 132 17.07 1.56 4.25
CA ILE A 132 16.44 2.55 5.12
C ILE A 132 15.46 3.43 4.33
N GLU A 133 15.84 3.89 3.13
CA GLU A 133 14.96 4.69 2.27
C GLU A 133 13.68 3.93 1.91
N ILE A 134 13.81 2.64 1.58
CA ILE A 134 12.67 1.77 1.27
C ILE A 134 11.76 1.61 2.50
N GLU A 135 12.33 1.39 3.68
CA GLU A 135 11.58 1.25 4.93
C GLU A 135 10.82 2.53 5.28
N VAL A 136 11.42 3.72 5.10
CA VAL A 136 10.73 5.02 5.27
C VAL A 136 9.56 5.16 4.31
N LEU A 137 9.77 4.88 3.03
CA LEU A 137 8.71 4.96 2.01
C LEU A 137 7.53 4.03 2.33
N LEU A 138 7.82 2.81 2.76
CA LEU A 138 6.77 1.85 3.14
C LEU A 138 5.98 2.33 4.37
N ARG A 139 6.68 2.84 5.41
CA ARG A 139 6.01 3.36 6.61
C ARG A 139 5.13 4.55 6.31
N SER A 140 5.60 5.48 5.47
CA SER A 140 4.80 6.62 5.02
C SER A 140 3.53 6.17 4.28
N PHE A 141 3.66 5.22 3.35
CA PHE A 141 2.50 4.69 2.61
C PHE A 141 1.50 4.01 3.55
N GLU A 142 1.96 3.17 4.47
CA GLU A 142 1.11 2.45 5.42
C GLU A 142 0.35 3.39 6.36
N LEU A 143 1.01 4.46 6.86
CA LEU A 143 0.36 5.47 7.70
C LEU A 143 -0.78 6.18 6.95
N ILE A 144 -0.51 6.64 5.73
CA ILE A 144 -1.52 7.31 4.92
C ILE A 144 -2.66 6.35 4.56
N LEU A 145 -2.35 5.11 4.22
CA LEU A 145 -3.37 4.10 3.97
C LEU A 145 -4.32 3.94 5.16
N LEU A 146 -3.78 3.75 6.37
CA LEU A 146 -4.61 3.62 7.58
C LEU A 146 -5.40 4.89 7.87
N GLN A 147 -4.79 6.06 7.70
CA GLN A 147 -5.47 7.36 7.91
C GLN A 147 -6.66 7.52 6.97
N GLU A 148 -6.49 7.27 5.67
CA GLU A 148 -7.55 7.37 4.66
C GLU A 148 -8.69 6.36 4.86
N LEU A 149 -8.38 5.22 5.46
CA LEU A 149 -9.38 4.21 5.84
C LEU A 149 -10.07 4.50 7.18
N GLY A 150 -9.74 5.62 7.86
CA GLY A 150 -10.32 5.98 9.15
C GLY A 150 -9.66 5.33 10.36
N TYR A 151 -8.49 4.71 10.20
CA TYR A 151 -7.73 4.02 11.24
C TYR A 151 -6.40 4.72 11.57
N GLY A 152 -6.36 6.05 11.45
CA GLY A 152 -5.16 6.84 11.70
C GLY A 152 -4.59 6.62 13.10
N ILE A 153 -3.27 6.56 13.20
CA ILE A 153 -2.54 6.36 14.47
C ILE A 153 -1.95 7.70 14.89
N ASP A 154 -2.31 8.16 16.09
CA ASP A 154 -1.64 9.31 16.69
C ASP A 154 -0.30 8.88 17.32
N LEU A 155 0.79 9.35 16.72
CA LEU A 155 2.16 9.07 17.16
C LEU A 155 2.72 10.16 18.10
N SER A 156 1.91 11.15 18.49
CA SER A 156 2.34 12.30 19.29
C SER A 156 1.72 12.36 20.68
N PHE A 157 0.54 11.75 20.84
CA PHE A 157 -0.24 11.85 22.06
C PHE A 157 -0.69 10.48 22.57
N GLU A 158 -0.85 10.37 23.89
CA GLU A 158 -1.49 9.25 24.56
C GLU A 158 -3.01 9.28 24.30
N SER A 159 -3.60 8.16 23.96
CA SER A 159 -5.00 8.11 23.54
C SER A 159 -6.01 8.32 24.69
N ILE A 160 -5.65 7.90 25.91
CA ILE A 160 -6.55 8.01 27.08
C ILE A 160 -6.34 9.33 27.80
N SER A 161 -5.08 9.70 28.09
CA SER A 161 -4.78 10.88 28.90
C SER A 161 -4.71 12.18 28.08
N GLY A 162 -4.50 12.10 26.75
CA GLY A 162 -4.23 13.23 25.90
C GLY A 162 -2.85 13.88 26.11
N ASN A 163 -1.98 13.30 26.93
CA ASN A 163 -0.66 13.82 27.19
C ASN A 163 0.26 13.56 25.98
N LYS A 164 1.25 14.45 25.78
CA LYS A 164 2.28 14.22 24.78
C LYS A 164 3.14 13.00 25.12
N ILE A 165 3.49 12.22 24.11
CA ILE A 165 4.44 11.14 24.24
C ILE A 165 5.82 11.71 24.61
N LYS A 166 6.45 11.14 25.64
CA LYS A 166 7.77 11.56 26.15
C LYS A 166 8.83 10.55 25.76
N PRO A 167 10.01 11.00 25.26
CA PRO A 167 11.04 10.09 24.73
C PRO A 167 11.51 9.00 25.69
N LYS A 168 11.55 9.29 27.00
CA LYS A 168 12.08 8.38 28.03
C LYS A 168 11.04 7.40 28.59
N ASP A 169 9.77 7.60 28.31
CA ASP A 169 8.66 6.79 28.83
C ASP A 169 8.39 5.60 27.90
N LYS A 170 7.76 4.56 28.44
CA LYS A 170 7.33 3.37 27.69
C LYS A 170 5.84 3.41 27.46
N TYR A 171 5.41 2.98 26.27
CA TYR A 171 3.99 3.01 25.87
C TYR A 171 3.58 1.66 25.32
N MET A 172 2.40 1.22 25.74
CA MET A 172 1.69 0.09 25.15
C MET A 172 0.91 0.61 23.94
N PHE A 173 1.07 -0.05 22.81
CA PHE A 173 0.27 0.19 21.61
C PHE A 173 -0.90 -0.81 21.55
N ASP A 174 -2.10 -0.28 21.53
CA ASP A 174 -3.32 -1.01 21.20
C ASP A 174 -3.83 -0.53 19.83
N PRO A 175 -3.98 -1.41 18.84
CA PRO A 175 -4.42 -1.01 17.50
C PRO A 175 -5.79 -0.33 17.45
N SER A 176 -6.66 -0.57 18.43
CA SER A 176 -8.00 0.02 18.51
C SER A 176 -8.03 1.34 19.27
N LEU A 177 -7.09 1.56 20.18
CA LEU A 177 -7.09 2.70 21.10
C LEU A 177 -5.92 3.66 20.84
N GLY A 178 -4.76 3.14 20.36
CA GLY A 178 -3.52 3.90 20.22
C GLY A 178 -2.54 3.69 21.36
N PHE A 179 -1.69 4.68 21.65
CA PHE A 179 -0.63 4.60 22.64
C PHE A 179 -1.10 5.02 24.03
N ASN A 180 -0.74 4.23 25.06
CA ASN A 180 -0.97 4.56 26.44
C ASN A 180 0.26 4.25 27.29
N LYS A 181 0.60 5.16 28.22
CA LYS A 181 1.79 5.03 29.06
C LYS A 181 1.69 3.80 29.97
N VAL A 182 2.80 3.05 30.05
CA VAL A 182 2.92 1.89 30.95
C VAL A 182 3.48 2.34 32.30
N GLN A 183 2.79 1.98 33.39
CA GLN A 183 3.16 2.41 34.76
C GLN A 183 4.18 1.49 35.46
N THR A 184 4.41 0.28 34.91
CA THR A 184 5.29 -0.73 35.54
C THR A 184 6.28 -1.32 34.55
N ASP A 185 7.55 -1.42 34.96
CA ASP A 185 8.64 -2.00 34.14
C ASP A 185 8.53 -3.53 33.94
N SER A 186 7.58 -4.17 34.59
CA SER A 186 7.47 -5.63 34.66
C SER A 186 6.70 -6.29 33.52
N ILE A 187 6.11 -5.51 32.59
CA ILE A 187 5.32 -6.09 31.49
C ILE A 187 6.23 -6.29 30.28
N LYS A 188 6.73 -7.51 30.10
CA LYS A 188 7.31 -7.95 28.82
C LYS A 188 6.17 -8.27 27.85
N SER A 189 5.66 -7.27 27.14
CA SER A 189 4.66 -7.44 26.10
C SER A 189 5.22 -7.11 24.72
N ASN A 190 4.76 -7.84 23.72
CA ASN A 190 5.13 -7.60 22.33
C ASN A 190 4.64 -6.27 21.75
N GLY A 191 3.82 -5.50 22.49
CA GLY A 191 3.25 -4.21 22.08
C GLY A 191 3.80 -3.00 22.84
N ILE A 192 4.91 -3.11 23.59
CA ILE A 192 5.52 -2.00 24.32
C ILE A 192 6.65 -1.38 23.50
N PHE A 193 6.64 -0.04 23.40
CA PHE A 193 7.59 0.76 22.64
C PHE A 193 8.14 1.89 23.50
N LEU A 194 9.38 2.29 23.24
CA LEU A 194 9.97 3.47 23.86
C LEU A 194 9.42 4.73 23.16
N GLY A 195 9.11 5.76 23.93
CA GLY A 195 8.57 7.01 23.39
C GLY A 195 9.49 7.67 22.37
N LYS A 196 10.82 7.55 22.53
CA LYS A 196 11.80 8.00 21.53
C LYS A 196 11.53 7.37 20.16
N ASP A 197 11.32 6.05 20.11
CA ASP A 197 11.12 5.35 18.84
C ASP A 197 9.79 5.69 18.18
N ILE A 198 8.75 5.94 18.97
CA ILE A 198 7.45 6.41 18.48
C ILE A 198 7.60 7.80 17.86
N LEU A 199 8.29 8.71 18.54
CA LEU A 199 8.52 10.09 18.07
C LEU A 199 9.42 10.13 16.84
N ASN A 200 10.46 9.30 16.77
CA ASN A 200 11.30 9.14 15.59
C ASN A 200 10.46 8.64 14.41
N PHE A 201 9.56 7.66 14.63
CA PHE A 201 8.63 7.23 13.61
C PHE A 201 7.69 8.36 13.16
N SER A 202 7.17 9.15 14.09
CA SER A 202 6.30 10.31 13.80
C SER A 202 6.99 11.36 12.90
N SER A 203 8.28 11.59 13.12
CA SER A 203 9.08 12.55 12.32
C SER A 203 9.64 11.96 11.01
N GLY A 204 9.49 10.65 10.79
CA GLY A 204 10.10 9.94 9.66
C GLY A 204 11.61 9.66 9.83
N ASP A 205 12.17 9.91 10.99
CA ASP A 205 13.57 9.59 11.30
C ASP A 205 13.71 8.12 11.69
N LEU A 206 14.01 7.29 10.71
CA LEU A 206 14.25 5.86 10.86
C LEU A 206 15.74 5.50 10.72
N THR A 207 16.65 6.40 11.08
CA THR A 207 18.10 6.17 11.04
C THR A 207 18.55 5.16 12.08
N GLU A 208 17.95 5.16 13.28
CA GLU A 208 18.22 4.18 14.33
C GLU A 208 17.50 2.85 14.08
N GLU A 209 18.20 1.74 14.34
CA GLU A 209 17.64 0.40 14.12
C GLU A 209 16.42 0.12 15.02
N ASP A 210 16.46 0.51 16.28
CA ASP A 210 15.35 0.33 17.22
C ASP A 210 14.09 1.05 16.75
N SER A 211 14.23 2.27 16.22
CA SER A 211 13.11 3.04 15.66
C SER A 211 12.52 2.40 14.39
N ARG A 212 13.38 1.80 13.53
CA ARG A 212 12.90 1.02 12.36
C ARG A 212 12.14 -0.23 12.79
N LEU A 213 12.67 -0.98 13.76
CA LEU A 213 12.00 -2.18 14.28
C LEU A 213 10.68 -1.84 14.97
N ALA A 214 10.65 -0.75 15.76
CA ALA A 214 9.45 -0.26 16.41
C ALA A 214 8.39 0.14 15.39
N SER A 215 8.72 0.98 14.40
CA SER A 215 7.80 1.42 13.36
C SER A 215 7.21 0.26 12.57
N LYS A 216 8.06 -0.71 12.16
CA LYS A 216 7.63 -1.93 11.47
C LYS A 216 6.65 -2.74 12.31
N LYS A 217 6.90 -2.87 13.61
CA LYS A 217 6.07 -3.64 14.53
C LYS A 217 4.74 -2.94 14.82
N ILE A 218 4.73 -1.62 15.03
CA ILE A 218 3.52 -0.81 15.20
C ILE A 218 2.62 -0.97 13.99
N MET A 219 3.16 -0.74 12.78
CA MET A 219 2.38 -0.86 11.55
C MET A 219 1.86 -2.28 11.31
N ARG A 220 2.67 -3.30 11.66
CA ARG A 220 2.23 -4.69 11.55
C ARG A 220 1.04 -4.99 12.47
N LEU A 221 1.10 -4.54 13.72
CA LEU A 221 0.00 -4.71 14.67
C LEU A 221 -1.27 -4.01 14.19
N ALA A 222 -1.15 -2.76 13.75
CA ALA A 222 -2.27 -1.97 13.24
C ALA A 222 -2.91 -2.61 11.99
N LEU A 223 -2.10 -2.94 10.99
CA LEU A 223 -2.59 -3.55 9.75
C LEU A 223 -3.21 -4.93 9.99
N ASP A 224 -2.62 -5.78 10.84
CA ASP A 224 -3.17 -7.10 11.13
C ASP A 224 -4.54 -6.99 11.84
N TYR A 225 -4.69 -6.03 12.73
CA TYR A 225 -5.96 -5.77 13.42
C TYR A 225 -7.04 -5.25 12.45
N HIS A 226 -6.75 -4.18 11.71
CA HIS A 226 -7.76 -3.51 10.87
C HIS A 226 -8.07 -4.27 9.58
N LEU A 227 -7.14 -5.09 9.07
CA LEU A 227 -7.39 -5.97 7.92
C LEU A 227 -8.04 -7.31 8.30
N GLY A 228 -8.39 -7.52 9.58
CA GLY A 228 -9.10 -8.71 10.03
C GLY A 228 -8.31 -10.00 9.85
N ASN A 229 -7.02 -10.01 10.19
CA ASN A 229 -6.11 -11.17 10.07
C ASN A 229 -5.99 -11.75 8.64
N LYS A 230 -6.31 -10.98 7.62
CA LYS A 230 -6.03 -11.36 6.22
C LYS A 230 -4.51 -11.40 6.03
N SER A 231 -3.90 -12.57 6.28
CA SER A 231 -2.44 -12.71 6.21
C SER A 231 -1.90 -12.25 4.84
N LEU A 232 -0.91 -11.35 4.87
CA LEU A 232 -0.22 -10.90 3.65
C LEU A 232 0.79 -11.99 3.23
N ASN A 233 0.57 -12.58 2.06
CA ASN A 233 1.38 -13.70 1.57
C ASN A 233 2.83 -13.29 1.33
N ILE A 234 3.04 -12.07 0.84
CA ILE A 234 4.37 -11.53 0.53
C ILE A 234 5.27 -11.38 1.77
N ARG A 235 4.69 -11.23 2.98
CA ARG A 235 5.48 -11.13 4.22
C ARG A 235 6.43 -12.31 4.44
N LYS A 236 6.08 -13.51 3.91
CA LYS A 236 6.94 -14.70 3.96
C LYS A 236 8.24 -14.54 3.18
N TYR A 237 8.25 -13.65 2.20
CA TYR A 237 9.42 -13.37 1.35
C TYR A 237 10.22 -12.17 1.86
N LEU A 238 9.56 -11.15 2.43
CA LEU A 238 10.23 -9.97 3.02
C LEU A 238 10.98 -10.27 4.33
N SER A 239 10.67 -11.39 5.00
CA SER A 239 11.32 -11.78 6.27
C SER A 239 12.59 -12.62 6.10
N LYS A 240 12.93 -13.03 4.87
CA LYS A 240 14.08 -13.89 4.56
C LYS A 240 15.31 -13.12 4.04
N GLU A 241 15.18 -11.83 3.84
CA GLU A 241 16.24 -10.87 3.46
C GLU A 241 16.58 -9.94 4.66
#